data_4c7bc2a083a8e75c62e6ef2f4d6f4acc
#
_entry.id   4c7bc2a083a8e75c62e6ef2f4d6f4acc
#
_cell.length_a   1.000
_cell.length_b   1.000
_cell.length_c   1.000
_cell.angle_alpha   90.00
_cell.angle_beta   90.00
_cell.angle_gamma   90.00
#
_symmetry.space_group_name_H-M   'P 1'
#
loop_
_entity.id
_entity.type
_entity.pdbx_description
1 polymer ?
#
loop_
_entity_poly.entity_id
_entity_poly.type
_entity_poly.pdbx_seq_one_letter_code
_entity_poly.pdbx_strand_id
1 'polypeptide(L)'
;MASIKTKICRNVRVEGDVKFGFGCMIHPYAKIIAEEGSSITFGDYNIIEEGVIIKACSKLNPKTKNHESCEINIGNYNHFKIGSYLENTNVDNCNVIDYRAKAVNSYIQSKTVMAPLTQLKEGRVLKESAVFLPQDKLTFNYFFDEGVHEANIKNLVGILEHQFNVAETKK
;
A
#
# COMPACT_ATOMS: atom_id res chain seq x y z
N MET A 1 -6.01 -6.50 25.05
CA MET A 1 -6.75 -6.52 23.76
C MET A 1 -6.16 -7.58 22.86
N ALA A 2 -6.98 -8.44 22.27
CA ALA A 2 -6.50 -9.37 21.27
C ALA A 2 -6.00 -8.56 20.05
N SER A 3 -4.77 -8.81 19.62
CA SER A 3 -4.25 -8.20 18.38
C SER A 3 -5.03 -8.77 17.20
N ILE A 4 -5.56 -7.89 16.35
CA ILE A 4 -6.24 -8.30 15.13
C ILE A 4 -5.19 -8.92 14.20
N LYS A 5 -5.39 -10.18 13.83
CA LYS A 5 -4.49 -10.88 12.91
C LYS A 5 -4.67 -10.35 11.49
N THR A 6 -3.58 -10.33 10.75
CA THR A 6 -3.63 -10.05 9.32
C THR A 6 -4.46 -11.09 8.59
N LYS A 7 -5.35 -10.66 7.74
CA LYS A 7 -6.25 -11.48 6.93
C LYS A 7 -5.93 -11.33 5.44
N ILE A 8 -5.75 -12.45 4.78
CA ILE A 8 -5.50 -12.52 3.34
C ILE A 8 -6.68 -13.27 2.72
N CYS A 9 -7.43 -12.60 1.85
CA CYS A 9 -8.57 -13.17 1.18
C CYS A 9 -8.15 -14.25 0.16
N ARG A 10 -9.14 -15.00 -0.31
CA ARG A 10 -8.94 -15.92 -1.43
C ARG A 10 -8.61 -15.16 -2.71
N ASN A 11 -7.94 -15.82 -3.64
CA ASN A 11 -7.52 -15.26 -4.93
C ASN A 11 -6.56 -14.05 -4.79
N VAL A 12 -5.88 -13.90 -3.67
CA VAL A 12 -4.75 -13.00 -3.51
C VAL A 12 -3.49 -13.73 -3.98
N ARG A 13 -2.65 -13.04 -4.73
CA ARG A 13 -1.34 -13.53 -5.15
C ARG A 13 -0.25 -12.85 -4.35
N VAL A 14 0.44 -13.61 -3.51
CA VAL A 14 1.61 -13.14 -2.76
C VAL A 14 2.80 -13.98 -3.19
N GLU A 15 3.85 -13.36 -3.71
CA GLU A 15 5.04 -14.04 -4.22
C GLU A 15 6.31 -13.37 -3.73
N GLY A 16 7.33 -14.19 -3.47
CA GLY A 16 8.64 -13.75 -3.04
C GLY A 16 8.72 -13.42 -1.54
N ASP A 17 9.70 -12.61 -1.15
CA ASP A 17 9.91 -12.19 0.23
C ASP A 17 8.98 -11.04 0.60
N VAL A 18 7.79 -11.38 1.09
CA VAL A 18 6.76 -10.43 1.51
C VAL A 18 6.42 -10.68 2.98
N LYS A 19 6.47 -9.62 3.79
CA LYS A 19 6.14 -9.64 5.22
C LYS A 19 5.04 -8.65 5.54
N PHE A 20 4.08 -9.07 6.36
CA PHE A 20 2.97 -8.23 6.85
C PHE A 20 3.08 -8.03 8.35
N GLY A 21 2.78 -6.81 8.80
CA GLY A 21 2.53 -6.50 10.20
C GLY A 21 1.15 -6.99 10.68
N PHE A 22 0.70 -6.51 11.82
CA PHE A 22 -0.59 -6.90 12.39
C PHE A 22 -1.76 -6.15 11.73
N GLY A 23 -2.94 -6.76 11.77
CA GLY A 23 -4.18 -6.12 11.38
C GLY A 23 -4.27 -5.68 9.91
N CYS A 24 -3.40 -6.17 9.04
CA CYS A 24 -3.52 -5.91 7.61
C CYS A 24 -4.69 -6.69 7.01
N MET A 25 -5.41 -6.05 6.08
CA MET A 25 -6.53 -6.65 5.35
C MET A 25 -6.23 -6.62 3.86
N ILE A 26 -6.08 -7.80 3.25
CA ILE A 26 -5.75 -7.96 1.84
C ILE A 26 -6.96 -8.55 1.12
N HIS A 27 -7.58 -7.74 0.26
CA HIS A 27 -8.79 -8.07 -0.47
C HIS A 27 -8.52 -8.97 -1.69
N PRO A 28 -9.58 -9.60 -2.24
CA PRO A 28 -9.44 -10.52 -3.39
C PRO A 28 -8.75 -9.85 -4.59
N TYR A 29 -8.06 -10.67 -5.36
CA TYR A 29 -7.37 -10.27 -6.59
C TYR A 29 -6.23 -9.25 -6.43
N ALA A 30 -5.88 -8.87 -5.20
CA ALA A 30 -4.65 -8.12 -4.97
C ALA A 30 -3.43 -8.97 -5.34
N LYS A 31 -2.39 -8.31 -5.85
CA LYS A 31 -1.12 -8.94 -6.24
C LYS A 31 0.03 -8.22 -5.55
N ILE A 32 0.75 -8.95 -4.72
CA ILE A 32 1.90 -8.43 -3.98
C ILE A 32 3.08 -9.32 -4.33
N ILE A 33 4.02 -8.77 -5.11
CA ILE A 33 5.06 -9.57 -5.75
C ILE A 33 6.41 -8.93 -5.49
N ALA A 34 7.27 -9.66 -4.79
CA ALA A 34 8.69 -9.36 -4.68
C ALA A 34 9.45 -10.28 -5.64
N GLU A 35 10.09 -9.71 -6.65
CA GLU A 35 10.95 -10.45 -7.58
C GLU A 35 12.20 -10.99 -6.87
N GLU A 36 12.89 -11.91 -7.50
CA GLU A 36 14.08 -12.56 -6.94
C GLU A 36 15.09 -11.54 -6.39
N GLY A 37 15.49 -11.74 -5.14
CA GLY A 37 16.40 -10.85 -4.42
C GLY A 37 15.77 -9.57 -3.86
N SER A 38 14.51 -9.27 -4.22
CA SER A 38 13.78 -8.11 -3.72
C SER A 38 12.88 -8.47 -2.54
N SER A 39 12.42 -7.46 -1.79
CA SER A 39 11.53 -7.68 -0.63
C SER A 39 10.49 -6.57 -0.50
N ILE A 40 9.35 -6.92 0.12
CA ILE A 40 8.29 -5.99 0.51
C ILE A 40 7.95 -6.21 1.97
N THR A 41 8.08 -5.18 2.79
CA THR A 41 7.71 -5.23 4.20
C THR A 41 6.60 -4.22 4.48
N PHE A 42 5.49 -4.72 5.01
CA PHE A 42 4.37 -3.92 5.48
C PHE A 42 4.43 -3.77 7.00
N GLY A 43 4.14 -2.58 7.48
CA GLY A 43 3.80 -2.34 8.87
C GLY A 43 2.38 -2.79 9.20
N ASP A 44 1.81 -2.22 10.26
CA ASP A 44 0.54 -2.64 10.82
C ASP A 44 -0.66 -1.90 10.19
N TYR A 45 -1.82 -2.55 10.23
CA TYR A 45 -3.12 -1.96 9.87
C TYR A 45 -3.17 -1.35 8.46
N ASN A 46 -2.53 -1.99 7.49
CA ASN A 46 -2.66 -1.60 6.09
C ASN A 46 -3.89 -2.28 5.46
N ILE A 47 -4.68 -1.51 4.72
CA ILE A 47 -5.80 -2.03 3.94
C ILE A 47 -5.42 -2.01 2.47
N ILE A 48 -5.46 -3.18 1.84
CA ILE A 48 -5.12 -3.39 0.43
C ILE A 48 -6.38 -3.90 -0.25
N GLU A 49 -7.05 -3.02 -1.00
CA GLU A 49 -8.33 -3.32 -1.64
C GLU A 49 -8.20 -4.20 -2.89
N GLU A 50 -9.32 -4.50 -3.51
CA GLU A 50 -9.41 -5.41 -4.65
C GLU A 50 -8.56 -4.95 -5.84
N GLY A 51 -7.85 -5.89 -6.43
CA GLY A 51 -7.07 -5.65 -7.64
C GLY A 51 -5.89 -4.69 -7.48
N VAL A 52 -5.53 -4.33 -6.26
CA VAL A 52 -4.31 -3.54 -5.97
C VAL A 52 -3.09 -4.36 -6.37
N ILE A 53 -2.12 -3.71 -6.98
CA ILE A 53 -0.86 -4.33 -7.37
C ILE A 53 0.29 -3.58 -6.71
N ILE A 54 1.10 -4.31 -5.94
CA ILE A 54 2.34 -3.78 -5.32
C ILE A 54 3.49 -4.69 -5.72
N LYS A 55 4.50 -4.12 -6.36
CA LYS A 55 5.65 -4.88 -6.88
C LYS A 55 6.98 -4.29 -6.43
N ALA A 56 7.87 -5.18 -6.00
CA ALA A 56 9.31 -4.92 -5.89
C ALA A 56 10.01 -5.63 -7.05
N CYS A 57 10.37 -4.88 -8.08
CA CYS A 57 11.03 -5.40 -9.27
C CYS A 57 12.53 -5.18 -9.18
N SER A 58 13.31 -6.18 -9.53
CA SER A 58 14.74 -6.02 -9.71
C SER A 58 15.04 -5.13 -10.93
N LYS A 59 16.06 -4.30 -10.83
CA LYS A 59 16.47 -3.41 -11.91
C LYS A 59 17.80 -3.85 -12.49
N LEU A 60 17.90 -3.89 -13.81
CA LEU A 60 19.18 -4.09 -14.47
C LEU A 60 20.01 -2.81 -14.38
N ASN A 61 21.15 -2.87 -13.71
CA ASN A 61 22.10 -1.75 -13.72
C ASN A 61 22.79 -1.69 -15.07
N PRO A 62 22.61 -0.61 -15.85
CA PRO A 62 23.17 -0.51 -17.20
C PRO A 62 24.70 -0.46 -17.22
N LYS A 63 25.33 -0.08 -16.11
CA LYS A 63 26.79 0.00 -16.01
C LYS A 63 27.42 -1.32 -15.62
N THR A 64 26.83 -2.03 -14.66
CA THR A 64 27.37 -3.29 -14.12
C THR A 64 26.81 -4.52 -14.79
N LYS A 65 25.70 -4.39 -15.53
CA LYS A 65 24.90 -5.49 -16.11
C LYS A 65 24.38 -6.49 -15.08
N ASN A 66 24.41 -6.13 -13.80
CA ASN A 66 23.87 -6.94 -12.71
C ASN A 66 22.44 -6.47 -12.39
N HIS A 67 21.61 -7.41 -11.92
CA HIS A 67 20.31 -7.10 -11.35
C HIS A 67 20.50 -6.55 -9.94
N GLU A 68 19.95 -5.37 -9.67
CA GLU A 68 19.89 -4.77 -8.35
C GLU A 68 18.52 -5.07 -7.74
N SER A 69 18.54 -5.64 -6.55
CA SER A 69 17.33 -5.90 -5.78
C SER A 69 16.67 -4.61 -5.31
N CYS A 70 15.36 -4.66 -5.11
CA CYS A 70 14.59 -3.56 -4.58
C CYS A 70 13.98 -3.94 -3.23
N GLU A 71 14.19 -3.12 -2.21
CA GLU A 71 13.53 -3.25 -0.92
C GLU A 71 12.45 -2.19 -0.81
N ILE A 72 11.19 -2.61 -0.69
CA ILE A 72 10.06 -1.73 -0.45
C ILE A 72 9.66 -1.80 1.00
N ASN A 73 9.58 -0.65 1.65
CA ASN A 73 9.05 -0.49 2.98
C ASN A 73 7.74 0.30 2.93
N ILE A 74 6.69 -0.30 3.46
CA ILE A 74 5.36 0.29 3.60
C ILE A 74 5.07 0.40 5.09
N GLY A 75 4.83 1.59 5.57
CA GLY A 75 4.58 1.88 6.98
C GLY A 75 3.21 1.39 7.46
N ASN A 76 2.65 2.10 8.43
CA ASN A 76 1.41 1.70 9.10
C ASN A 76 0.21 2.54 8.62
N TYR A 77 -1.00 1.98 8.77
CA TYR A 77 -2.26 2.68 8.56
C TYR A 77 -2.42 3.26 7.15
N ASN A 78 -1.88 2.60 6.14
CA ASN A 78 -2.08 3.00 4.75
C ASN A 78 -3.31 2.32 4.16
N HIS A 79 -4.00 3.04 3.29
CA HIS A 79 -5.16 2.55 2.56
C HIS A 79 -4.90 2.61 1.05
N PHE A 80 -4.68 1.45 0.46
CA PHE A 80 -4.54 1.28 -0.98
C PHE A 80 -5.90 0.91 -1.55
N LYS A 81 -6.54 1.84 -2.26
CA LYS A 81 -7.88 1.63 -2.80
C LYS A 81 -7.85 0.87 -4.13
N ILE A 82 -9.02 0.41 -4.53
CA ILE A 82 -9.25 -0.49 -5.66
C ILE A 82 -8.40 -0.14 -6.88
N GLY A 83 -7.66 -1.13 -7.37
CA GLY A 83 -6.90 -1.04 -8.61
C GLY A 83 -5.70 -0.10 -8.59
N SER A 84 -5.31 0.43 -7.43
CA SER A 84 -4.09 1.22 -7.33
C SER A 84 -2.85 0.37 -7.64
N TYR A 85 -1.79 1.02 -8.13
CA TYR A 85 -0.58 0.34 -8.60
C TYR A 85 0.66 1.02 -8.03
N LEU A 86 1.49 0.24 -7.35
CA LEU A 86 2.80 0.69 -6.87
C LEU A 86 3.88 -0.26 -7.36
N GLU A 87 4.97 0.33 -7.86
CA GLU A 87 6.17 -0.42 -8.26
C GLU A 87 7.40 0.30 -7.73
N ASN A 88 8.26 -0.43 -7.02
CA ASN A 88 9.50 0.10 -6.46
C ASN A 88 9.31 1.44 -5.72
N THR A 89 8.23 1.55 -4.95
CA THR A 89 7.81 2.78 -4.28
C THR A 89 7.71 2.55 -2.78
N ASN A 90 8.48 3.30 -2.00
CA ASN A 90 8.36 3.32 -0.55
C ASN A 90 7.20 4.21 -0.11
N VAL A 91 6.51 3.81 0.94
CA VAL A 91 5.33 4.51 1.46
C VAL A 91 5.45 4.58 2.99
N ASP A 92 5.42 5.76 3.55
CA ASP A 92 5.43 5.94 5.01
C ASP A 92 4.05 5.64 5.61
N ASN A 93 3.62 6.40 6.62
CA ASN A 93 2.43 6.09 7.39
C ASN A 93 1.22 6.96 7.00
N CYS A 94 0.01 6.44 7.26
CA CYS A 94 -1.25 7.18 7.18
C CYS A 94 -1.54 7.76 5.78
N ASN A 95 -1.19 7.04 4.73
CA ASN A 95 -1.41 7.47 3.36
C ASN A 95 -2.69 6.87 2.76
N VAL A 96 -3.28 7.57 1.81
CA VAL A 96 -4.36 7.09 0.97
C VAL A 96 -3.91 7.12 -0.48
N ILE A 97 -3.79 5.96 -1.09
CA ILE A 97 -3.55 5.80 -2.53
C ILE A 97 -4.88 5.43 -3.15
N ASP A 98 -5.55 6.41 -3.75
CA ASP A 98 -6.94 6.27 -4.15
C ASP A 98 -7.12 5.45 -5.43
N TYR A 99 -8.36 5.29 -5.86
CA TYR A 99 -8.80 4.46 -6.97
C TYR A 99 -7.93 4.61 -8.21
N ARG A 100 -7.30 3.50 -8.63
CA ARG A 100 -6.41 3.43 -9.80
C ARG A 100 -5.29 4.49 -9.86
N ALA A 101 -4.91 5.05 -8.72
CA ALA A 101 -3.72 5.88 -8.66
C ALA A 101 -2.47 5.03 -8.86
N LYS A 102 -1.46 5.58 -9.50
CA LYS A 102 -0.23 4.85 -9.88
C LYS A 102 1.03 5.60 -9.45
N ALA A 103 1.96 4.89 -8.83
CA ALA A 103 3.29 5.39 -8.51
C ALA A 103 4.37 4.35 -8.88
N VAL A 104 5.45 4.82 -9.50
CA VAL A 104 6.56 3.97 -9.93
C VAL A 104 7.88 4.65 -9.56
N ASN A 105 8.80 3.88 -8.98
CA ASN A 105 10.13 4.36 -8.56
C ASN A 105 10.07 5.68 -7.78
N SER A 106 9.18 5.77 -6.80
CA SER A 106 8.84 7.00 -6.08
C SER A 106 8.93 6.80 -4.57
N TYR A 107 8.77 7.88 -3.82
CA TYR A 107 8.65 7.85 -2.38
C TYR A 107 7.47 8.70 -1.92
N ILE A 108 6.58 8.11 -1.14
CA ILE A 108 5.38 8.76 -0.60
C ILE A 108 5.54 8.89 0.91
N GLN A 109 5.77 10.10 1.38
CA GLN A 109 5.89 10.40 2.80
C GLN A 109 4.53 10.35 3.50
N SER A 110 4.52 10.48 4.82
CA SER A 110 3.31 10.29 5.63
C SER A 110 2.20 11.31 5.35
N LYS A 111 0.96 10.90 5.64
CA LYS A 111 -0.25 11.74 5.57
C LYS A 111 -0.55 12.28 4.17
N THR A 112 -0.13 11.56 3.16
CA THR A 112 -0.28 11.92 1.75
C THR A 112 -1.53 11.28 1.15
N VAL A 113 -2.20 12.00 0.28
CA VAL A 113 -3.31 11.50 -0.53
C VAL A 113 -2.94 11.60 -2.00
N MET A 114 -2.95 10.48 -2.70
CA MET A 114 -2.99 10.46 -4.16
C MET A 114 -4.45 10.34 -4.60
N ALA A 115 -4.97 11.36 -5.26
CA ALA A 115 -6.36 11.37 -5.74
C ALA A 115 -6.61 10.28 -6.82
N PRO A 116 -7.87 9.90 -7.06
CA PRO A 116 -8.21 8.89 -8.05
C PRO A 116 -7.61 9.17 -9.43
N LEU A 117 -7.18 8.12 -10.12
CA LEU A 117 -6.66 8.16 -11.49
C LEU A 117 -5.40 9.02 -11.68
N THR A 118 -4.75 9.43 -10.61
CA THR A 118 -3.49 10.18 -10.70
C THR A 118 -2.32 9.24 -11.00
N GLN A 119 -1.34 9.76 -11.71
CA GLN A 119 -0.11 9.03 -12.01
C GLN A 119 1.08 9.88 -11.60
N LEU A 120 1.78 9.42 -10.57
CA LEU A 120 3.00 10.07 -10.10
C LEU A 120 4.14 9.75 -11.07
N LYS A 121 4.80 10.78 -11.55
CA LYS A 121 5.98 10.62 -12.42
C LYS A 121 7.10 9.89 -11.67
N GLU A 122 7.81 9.07 -12.39
CA GLU A 122 8.95 8.32 -11.87
C GLU A 122 9.99 9.22 -11.20
N GLY A 123 10.54 8.74 -10.08
CA GLY A 123 11.57 9.44 -9.32
C GLY A 123 11.05 10.57 -8.43
N ARG A 124 9.74 10.77 -8.31
CA ARG A 124 9.20 11.83 -7.47
C ARG A 124 9.07 11.42 -6.01
N VAL A 125 9.20 12.43 -5.16
CA VAL A 125 8.89 12.35 -3.73
C VAL A 125 7.65 13.20 -3.46
N LEU A 126 6.59 12.58 -2.95
CA LEU A 126 5.46 13.29 -2.36
C LEU A 126 5.80 13.55 -0.88
N LYS A 127 5.94 14.81 -0.54
CA LYS A 127 6.27 15.24 0.82
C LYS A 127 5.09 15.06 1.77
N GLU A 128 5.39 15.03 3.04
CA GLU A 128 4.39 14.90 4.10
C GLU A 128 3.21 15.85 3.92
N SER A 129 2.00 15.34 4.16
CA SER A 129 0.73 16.05 4.03
C SER A 129 0.38 16.50 2.61
N ALA A 130 1.06 16.03 1.58
CA ALA A 130 0.74 16.34 0.20
C ALA A 130 -0.59 15.72 -0.23
N VAL A 131 -1.34 16.47 -1.03
CA VAL A 131 -2.51 15.98 -1.77
C VAL A 131 -2.20 16.12 -3.26
N PHE A 132 -1.96 15.00 -3.91
CA PHE A 132 -1.62 14.93 -5.32
C PHE A 132 -2.91 14.76 -6.15
N LEU A 133 -3.19 15.76 -6.96
CA LEU A 133 -4.42 15.90 -7.74
C LEU A 133 -4.16 15.66 -9.24
N PRO A 134 -5.22 15.43 -10.05
CA PRO A 134 -5.09 15.31 -11.49
C PRO A 134 -4.38 16.52 -12.14
N GLN A 135 -3.76 16.29 -13.29
CA GLN A 135 -2.95 17.27 -14.03
C GLN A 135 -1.70 17.73 -13.25
N ASP A 136 -1.10 16.81 -12.49
CA ASP A 136 0.11 17.06 -11.68
C ASP A 136 -0.02 18.21 -10.66
N LYS A 137 -1.25 18.55 -10.28
CA LYS A 137 -1.48 19.57 -9.25
C LYS A 137 -1.14 19.03 -7.87
N LEU A 138 -0.56 19.88 -7.04
CA LEU A 138 -0.15 19.56 -5.69
C LEU A 138 -0.69 20.61 -4.73
N THR A 139 -1.31 20.15 -3.67
CA THR A 139 -1.67 20.96 -2.50
C THR A 139 -1.26 20.24 -1.23
N PHE A 140 -1.48 20.86 -0.06
CA PHE A 140 -1.10 20.26 1.22
C PHE A 140 -2.25 20.37 2.21
N ASN A 141 -2.48 19.28 2.95
CA ASN A 141 -3.45 19.25 4.03
C ASN A 141 -2.74 19.31 5.38
N TYR A 142 -2.50 20.50 5.88
CA TYR A 142 -1.86 20.72 7.17
C TYR A 142 -2.77 20.44 8.39
N PHE A 143 -4.06 20.19 8.16
CA PHE A 143 -5.04 19.87 9.20
C PHE A 143 -5.34 18.36 9.27
N PHE A 144 -4.49 17.53 8.68
CA PHE A 144 -4.64 16.09 8.77
C PHE A 144 -4.51 15.62 10.22
N ASP A 145 -5.57 15.00 10.74
CA ASP A 145 -5.57 14.43 12.07
C ASP A 145 -5.20 12.93 11.98
N GLU A 146 -4.00 12.62 12.39
CA GLU A 146 -3.43 11.26 12.37
C GLU A 146 -4.22 10.33 13.29
N GLY A 147 -4.61 10.80 14.48
CA GLY A 147 -5.40 10.00 15.42
C GLY A 147 -6.77 9.62 14.88
N VAL A 148 -7.44 10.55 14.21
CA VAL A 148 -8.73 10.27 13.55
C VAL A 148 -8.54 9.30 12.39
N HIS A 149 -7.50 9.46 11.58
CA HIS A 149 -7.20 8.54 10.48
C HIS A 149 -6.94 7.13 11.00
N GLU A 150 -6.07 6.96 11.98
CA GLU A 150 -5.78 5.66 12.60
C GLU A 150 -7.02 5.01 13.20
N ALA A 151 -7.85 5.78 13.90
CA ALA A 151 -9.11 5.28 14.46
C ALA A 151 -10.06 4.80 13.35
N ASN A 152 -10.17 5.54 12.25
CA ASN A 152 -10.98 5.15 11.10
C ASN A 152 -10.47 3.86 10.44
N ILE A 153 -9.16 3.72 10.26
CA ILE A 153 -8.56 2.51 9.70
C ILE A 153 -8.82 1.31 10.63
N LYS A 154 -8.61 1.45 11.94
CA LYS A 154 -8.88 0.38 12.91
C LYS A 154 -10.34 -0.04 12.92
N ASN A 155 -11.27 0.90 12.84
CA ASN A 155 -12.70 0.61 12.75
C ASN A 155 -13.04 -0.16 11.48
N LEU A 156 -12.48 0.27 10.33
CA LEU A 156 -12.71 -0.40 9.06
C LEU A 156 -12.12 -1.82 9.06
N VAL A 157 -10.92 -2.00 9.61
CA VAL A 157 -10.29 -3.32 9.79
C VAL A 157 -11.17 -4.22 10.65
N GLY A 158 -11.73 -3.73 11.75
CA GLY A 158 -12.64 -4.48 12.60
C GLY A 158 -13.92 -4.93 11.89
N ILE A 159 -14.51 -4.06 11.06
CA ILE A 159 -15.68 -4.39 10.24
C ILE A 159 -15.33 -5.46 9.21
N LEU A 160 -14.22 -5.32 8.51
CA LEU A 160 -13.75 -6.26 7.51
C LEU A 160 -13.41 -7.62 8.11
N GLU A 161 -12.76 -7.65 9.29
CA GLU A 161 -12.49 -8.89 10.01
C GLU A 161 -13.79 -9.65 10.32
N HIS A 162 -14.80 -8.95 10.80
CA HIS A 162 -16.10 -9.56 11.06
C HIS A 162 -16.72 -10.14 9.78
N GLN A 163 -16.72 -9.38 8.70
CA GLN A 163 -17.26 -9.84 7.41
C GLN A 163 -16.53 -11.08 6.87
N PHE A 164 -15.21 -11.13 6.99
CA PHE A 164 -14.41 -12.29 6.56
C PHE A 164 -14.71 -13.53 7.41
N ASN A 165 -14.84 -13.38 8.72
CA ASN A 165 -15.19 -14.48 9.61
C ASN A 165 -16.58 -15.05 9.30
N VAL A 166 -17.57 -14.20 9.01
CA VAL A 166 -18.92 -14.64 8.61
C VAL A 166 -18.91 -15.38 7.27
N ALA A 167 -18.08 -14.94 6.33
CA ALA A 167 -17.96 -15.62 5.03
C ALA A 167 -17.31 -17.01 5.14
N GLU A 168 -16.40 -17.21 6.09
CA GLU A 168 -15.75 -18.49 6.36
C GLU A 168 -16.67 -19.49 7.08
N THR A 169 -17.59 -19.02 7.92
CA THR A 169 -18.52 -19.87 8.68
C THR A 169 -19.73 -20.35 7.88
N LYS A 170 -20.01 -19.74 6.72
CA LYS A 170 -21.14 -20.13 5.83
C LYS A 170 -20.81 -21.25 4.83
N LYS A 171 -19.72 -21.97 5.05
CA LYS A 171 -19.32 -23.18 4.29
C LYS A 171 -19.48 -24.42 5.13
#